data_9eee757811a39ffc90fb02c1b10e302a
#
_entry.id   9eee757811a39ffc90fb02c1b10e302a
#
_cell.length_a   1.000
_cell.length_b   1.000
_cell.length_c   1.000
_cell.angle_alpha   90.00
_cell.angle_beta   90.00
_cell.angle_gamma   90.00
#
_symmetry.space_group_name_H-M   'P 1'
#
loop_
_entity.id
_entity.type
_entity.pdbx_description
1 polymer ?
#
loop_
_entity_poly.entity_id
_entity_poly.type
_entity_poly.pdbx_seq_one_letter_code
_entity_poly.pdbx_strand_id
1 'polypeptide(L)'
;LLFADRALKLALDRINRLAEGREPRLISSPGDGVSLLCLPVQKSDAPGTLSQLRTIVWVLAGHSVVTPSPEMLRSLFNITQAESRLLHLLCKIGNLNQSARLLNVSVHTARTQLKSTMAKLKANSQVQLVSHAMGHALVQAAKLPQLHTQREYTLSLPDRRVLSWYEYGDPDGRPVLTLDNLGASLPDHSYFEEWYREKGLRMIMIVRPGYGISTYKSDLEFRSFAPDIMALCGHLELDRPPMAAYCGGGPYALCAAALYPDIFDRLGLLASTVPIEHFELDKLDPLHNMFLRLFRRDPRLFVLVGRLGIRGVQKAPEKFFAMIAKGLCDQDKAVLANPDLLQRTITCMRRSHFQGARIMIDEYLRMQHPWQVDLSKITMPVMQWHGEDDRIISIGSARGLANELPGVRFRSFPGLGRFMVYPMWKEFLTELLELA
;
A
#
# COMPACT_ATOMS: atom_id res chain seq x y z
N LEU A 1 26.94 -9.82 -12.63
CA LEU A 1 27.48 -8.69 -11.85
C LEU A 1 28.97 -8.95 -11.58
N LEU A 2 29.84 -8.27 -12.32
CA LEU A 2 31.29 -8.26 -12.11
C LEU A 2 31.58 -7.32 -10.94
N PHE A 3 31.93 -7.88 -9.80
CA PHE A 3 32.33 -7.10 -8.62
C PHE A 3 33.82 -6.73 -8.74
N ALA A 4 34.09 -5.46 -8.97
CA ALA A 4 35.44 -4.91 -9.09
C ALA A 4 36.07 -4.51 -7.74
N ASP A 5 35.36 -4.67 -6.61
CA ASP A 5 35.80 -4.15 -5.32
C ASP A 5 36.28 -5.26 -4.37
N ARG A 6 37.52 -5.12 -3.90
CA ARG A 6 38.21 -6.02 -2.97
C ARG A 6 37.46 -6.13 -1.61
N ALA A 7 36.77 -5.06 -1.18
CA ALA A 7 35.99 -5.02 0.04
C ALA A 7 34.75 -5.91 -0.06
N LEU A 8 34.07 -5.91 -1.21
CA LEU A 8 32.88 -6.74 -1.45
C LEU A 8 33.26 -8.22 -1.56
N LYS A 9 34.42 -8.54 -2.15
CA LYS A 9 34.94 -9.91 -2.21
C LYS A 9 35.26 -10.47 -0.83
N LEU A 10 35.88 -9.65 0.03
CA LEU A 10 36.13 -9.98 1.43
C LEU A 10 34.83 -10.13 2.25
N ALA A 11 33.82 -9.33 1.98
CA ALA A 11 32.50 -9.47 2.58
C ALA A 11 31.81 -10.76 2.16
N LEU A 12 31.86 -11.12 0.87
CA LEU A 12 31.31 -12.36 0.34
C LEU A 12 32.02 -13.62 0.89
N ASP A 13 33.35 -13.57 1.04
CA ASP A 13 34.12 -14.66 1.64
C ASP A 13 33.83 -14.80 3.15
N ARG A 14 33.53 -13.70 3.82
CA ARG A 14 33.09 -13.68 5.22
C ARG A 14 31.65 -14.20 5.36
N ILE A 15 30.77 -13.87 4.42
CA ILE A 15 29.41 -14.38 4.32
C ILE A 15 29.41 -15.89 4.05
N ASN A 16 30.25 -16.39 3.14
CA ASN A 16 30.36 -17.81 2.85
C ASN A 16 30.84 -18.62 4.05
N ARG A 17 31.78 -18.09 4.84
CA ARG A 17 32.23 -18.70 6.11
C ARG A 17 31.17 -18.65 7.21
N LEU A 18 30.28 -17.64 7.20
CA LEU A 18 29.17 -17.50 8.14
C LEU A 18 27.93 -18.30 7.72
N ALA A 19 27.83 -18.69 6.44
CA ALA A 19 26.73 -19.48 5.88
C ALA A 19 26.76 -20.97 6.30
N GLU A 20 27.80 -21.43 6.98
CA GLU A 20 27.85 -22.75 7.59
C GLU A 20 26.94 -22.88 8.83
N GLY A 21 26.38 -21.76 9.31
CA GLY A 21 25.38 -21.72 10.39
C GLY A 21 23.95 -21.89 9.87
N ARG A 22 23.11 -22.60 10.61
CA ARG A 22 21.70 -22.88 10.26
C ARG A 22 20.73 -21.71 10.58
N GLU A 23 21.21 -20.52 10.97
CA GLU A 23 20.38 -19.41 11.42
C GLU A 23 20.58 -18.16 10.56
N PRO A 24 19.50 -17.33 10.35
CA PRO A 24 19.60 -16.02 9.70
C PRO A 24 20.55 -15.08 10.43
N ARG A 25 21.38 -14.33 9.71
CA ARG A 25 22.31 -13.35 10.27
C ARG A 25 22.21 -12.03 9.57
N LEU A 26 22.13 -10.96 10.35
CA LEU A 26 22.22 -9.57 9.87
C LEU A 26 23.66 -9.07 10.08
N ILE A 27 24.28 -8.58 9.00
CA ILE A 27 25.60 -7.98 9.02
C ILE A 27 25.43 -6.52 8.64
N SER A 28 25.72 -5.59 9.57
CA SER A 28 25.66 -4.16 9.32
C SER A 28 27.07 -3.59 9.24
N SER A 29 27.33 -2.75 8.26
CA SER A 29 28.58 -1.96 8.17
C SER A 29 28.39 -0.63 8.89
N PRO A 30 29.19 -0.32 9.91
CA PRO A 30 29.11 0.99 10.54
C PRO A 30 29.66 2.04 9.56
N GLY A 31 28.81 2.94 9.09
CA GLY A 31 29.21 4.08 8.25
C GLY A 31 28.54 4.13 6.87
N ASP A 32 28.25 2.99 6.22
CA ASP A 32 27.81 2.98 4.82
C ASP A 32 26.29 2.83 4.65
N GLY A 33 25.53 2.72 5.75
CA GLY A 33 24.08 2.54 5.70
C GLY A 33 23.62 1.24 4.99
N VAL A 34 24.54 0.30 4.76
CA VAL A 34 24.27 -0.98 4.11
C VAL A 34 24.23 -2.09 5.15
N SER A 35 23.17 -2.86 5.17
CA SER A 35 23.05 -4.08 5.97
C SER A 35 22.80 -5.28 5.04
N LEU A 36 23.42 -6.40 5.36
CA LEU A 36 23.26 -7.66 4.64
C LEU A 36 22.51 -8.65 5.51
N LEU A 37 21.35 -9.11 5.06
CA LEU A 37 20.63 -10.20 5.69
C LEU A 37 20.98 -11.51 4.98
N CYS A 38 21.66 -12.40 5.68
CA CYS A 38 22.06 -13.72 5.17
C CYS A 38 21.05 -14.77 5.66
N LEU A 39 20.35 -15.40 4.75
CA LEU A 39 19.36 -16.47 5.02
C LEU A 39 19.93 -17.81 4.55
N PRO A 40 20.19 -18.78 5.45
CA PRO A 40 20.58 -20.13 5.04
C PRO A 40 19.41 -20.83 4.32
N VAL A 41 19.68 -21.44 3.18
CA VAL A 41 18.71 -22.23 2.41
C VAL A 41 18.79 -23.68 2.83
N GLN A 42 17.68 -24.26 3.30
CA GLN A 42 17.60 -25.69 3.54
C GLN A 42 17.40 -26.43 2.21
N LYS A 43 18.03 -27.58 2.05
CA LYS A 43 17.97 -28.37 0.80
C LYS A 43 16.56 -28.77 0.37
N SER A 44 15.60 -28.80 1.31
CA SER A 44 14.19 -29.11 1.05
C SER A 44 13.39 -27.97 0.42
N ASP A 45 13.93 -26.73 0.43
CA ASP A 45 13.16 -25.53 0.07
C ASP A 45 13.46 -25.02 -1.35
N ALA A 46 14.37 -25.65 -2.08
CA ALA A 46 14.82 -25.20 -3.38
C ALA A 46 14.37 -26.16 -4.51
N PRO A 47 13.47 -25.73 -5.42
CA PRO A 47 13.11 -26.55 -6.58
C PRO A 47 14.20 -26.53 -7.67
N GLY A 48 14.55 -27.70 -8.20
CA GLY A 48 15.30 -27.89 -9.44
C GLY A 48 16.69 -27.23 -9.51
N THR A 49 16.87 -26.27 -10.40
CA THR A 49 18.15 -25.56 -10.68
C THR A 49 18.73 -24.77 -9.50
N LEU A 50 17.98 -24.55 -8.42
CA LEU A 50 18.42 -23.81 -7.23
C LEU A 50 18.95 -24.70 -6.12
N SER A 51 19.06 -26.02 -6.33
CA SER A 51 19.52 -27.00 -5.34
C SER A 51 20.97 -26.81 -4.86
N GLN A 52 21.75 -25.96 -5.54
CA GLN A 52 23.11 -25.60 -5.15
C GLN A 52 23.21 -24.33 -4.30
N LEU A 53 22.11 -23.58 -4.13
CA LEU A 53 22.10 -22.38 -3.29
C LEU A 53 22.27 -22.77 -1.82
N ARG A 54 23.28 -22.19 -1.16
CA ARG A 54 23.53 -22.38 0.29
C ARG A 54 23.04 -21.21 1.12
N THR A 55 22.97 -20.01 0.52
CA THR A 55 22.61 -18.79 1.25
C THR A 55 21.98 -17.78 0.28
N ILE A 56 20.90 -17.15 0.71
CA ILE A 56 20.34 -15.96 0.05
C ILE A 56 20.85 -14.76 0.83
N VAL A 57 21.46 -13.81 0.13
CA VAL A 57 21.93 -12.55 0.72
C VAL A 57 21.05 -11.42 0.22
N TRP A 58 20.37 -10.75 1.15
CA TRP A 58 19.63 -9.53 0.87
C TRP A 58 20.51 -8.34 1.19
N VAL A 59 20.73 -7.48 0.22
CA VAL A 59 21.43 -6.21 0.41
C VAL A 59 20.37 -5.16 0.77
N LEU A 60 20.43 -4.66 1.99
CA LEU A 60 19.60 -3.59 2.49
C LEU A 60 20.41 -2.31 2.41
N ALA A 61 20.25 -1.55 1.33
CA ALA A 61 20.96 -0.29 1.12
C ALA A 61 20.10 0.88 1.64
N GLY A 62 20.72 1.75 2.44
CA GLY A 62 20.07 2.94 2.97
C GLY A 62 19.08 2.67 4.11
N HIS A 63 18.35 3.70 4.50
CA HIS A 63 17.39 3.67 5.61
C HIS A 63 16.06 2.93 5.30
N SER A 64 16.00 2.14 4.23
CA SER A 64 14.80 1.48 3.71
C SER A 64 14.53 0.12 4.33
N VAL A 65 14.83 -0.09 5.59
CA VAL A 65 14.43 -1.32 6.28
C VAL A 65 12.95 -1.23 6.62
N VAL A 66 12.13 -1.99 5.91
CA VAL A 66 10.70 -2.11 6.21
C VAL A 66 10.53 -2.66 7.62
N THR A 67 10.18 -1.80 8.55
CA THR A 67 9.90 -2.21 9.93
C THR A 67 8.55 -2.93 9.97
N PRO A 68 8.46 -4.21 10.39
CA PRO A 68 7.21 -4.93 10.40
C PRO A 68 6.19 -4.26 11.33
N SER A 69 4.93 -4.15 10.89
CA SER A 69 3.88 -3.54 11.70
C SER A 69 3.56 -4.38 12.95
N PRO A 70 2.99 -3.78 14.02
CA PRO A 70 2.57 -4.54 15.19
C PRO A 70 1.58 -5.66 14.85
N GLU A 71 0.70 -5.44 13.88
CA GLU A 71 -0.29 -6.41 13.41
C GLU A 71 0.38 -7.59 12.73
N MET A 72 1.36 -7.33 11.87
CA MET A 72 2.17 -8.36 11.22
C MET A 72 2.93 -9.20 12.23
N LEU A 73 3.59 -8.56 13.20
CA LEU A 73 4.31 -9.24 14.27
C LEU A 73 3.39 -10.13 15.13
N ARG A 74 2.17 -9.67 15.40
CA ARG A 74 1.17 -10.49 16.10
C ARG A 74 0.75 -11.71 15.28
N SER A 75 0.53 -11.53 14.00
CA SER A 75 0.13 -12.61 13.09
C SER A 75 1.23 -13.66 12.95
N LEU A 76 2.48 -13.23 12.83
CA LEU A 76 3.63 -14.11 12.63
C LEU A 76 4.02 -14.90 13.88
N PHE A 77 3.99 -14.24 15.06
CA PHE A 77 4.61 -14.79 16.27
C PHE A 77 3.64 -15.10 17.41
N ASN A 78 2.34 -14.93 17.18
CA ASN A 78 1.31 -15.17 18.19
C ASN A 78 1.59 -14.43 19.53
N ILE A 79 2.06 -13.19 19.44
CA ILE A 79 2.34 -12.31 20.58
C ILE A 79 1.18 -11.36 20.87
N THR A 80 1.12 -10.83 22.08
CA THR A 80 0.08 -9.89 22.48
C THR A 80 0.22 -8.52 21.77
N GLN A 81 -0.82 -7.70 21.85
CA GLN A 81 -0.79 -6.35 21.28
C GLN A 81 0.29 -5.47 21.93
N ALA A 82 0.50 -5.60 23.25
CA ALA A 82 1.53 -4.85 23.96
C ALA A 82 2.94 -5.28 23.53
N GLU A 83 3.18 -6.60 23.46
CA GLU A 83 4.43 -7.16 22.98
C GLU A 83 4.75 -6.78 21.54
N SER A 84 3.76 -6.80 20.67
CA SER A 84 3.97 -6.44 19.24
C SER A 84 4.28 -4.96 19.05
N ARG A 85 3.65 -4.07 19.82
CA ARG A 85 3.98 -2.62 19.80
C ARG A 85 5.40 -2.36 20.28
N LEU A 86 5.82 -3.05 21.36
CA LEU A 86 7.18 -2.93 21.85
C LEU A 86 8.18 -3.46 20.83
N LEU A 87 7.94 -4.65 20.26
CA LEU A 87 8.82 -5.27 19.27
C LEU A 87 8.94 -4.40 18.00
N HIS A 88 7.84 -3.83 17.53
CA HIS A 88 7.85 -2.87 16.42
C HIS A 88 8.78 -1.68 16.69
N LEU A 89 8.64 -1.05 17.86
CA LEU A 89 9.52 0.07 18.22
C LEU A 89 10.98 -0.36 18.40
N LEU A 90 11.23 -1.56 18.92
CA LEU A 90 12.59 -2.10 19.00
C LEU A 90 13.18 -2.34 17.61
N CYS A 91 12.40 -2.83 16.63
CA CYS A 91 12.82 -2.94 15.24
C CYS A 91 13.13 -1.58 14.61
N LYS A 92 12.36 -0.52 14.99
CA LYS A 92 12.52 0.83 14.44
C LYS A 92 13.65 1.64 15.08
N ILE A 93 13.86 1.50 16.40
CA ILE A 93 14.68 2.42 17.20
C ILE A 93 15.88 1.70 17.82
N GLY A 94 15.77 0.40 18.09
CA GLY A 94 16.80 -0.41 18.74
C GLY A 94 16.99 -0.15 20.24
N ASN A 95 16.25 0.79 20.85
CA ASN A 95 16.46 1.24 22.23
C ASN A 95 15.21 1.01 23.10
N LEU A 96 15.33 0.15 24.13
CA LEU A 96 14.22 -0.23 25.01
C LEU A 96 13.69 0.96 25.83
N ASN A 97 14.57 1.80 26.37
CA ASN A 97 14.14 2.94 27.21
C ASN A 97 13.35 3.98 26.39
N GLN A 98 13.81 4.24 25.18
CA GLN A 98 13.12 5.14 24.26
C GLN A 98 11.78 4.54 23.81
N SER A 99 11.74 3.24 23.51
CA SER A 99 10.52 2.53 23.16
C SER A 99 9.48 2.55 24.29
N ALA A 100 9.91 2.36 25.55
CA ALA A 100 9.05 2.46 26.72
C ALA A 100 8.40 3.84 26.87
N ARG A 101 9.19 4.93 26.67
CA ARG A 101 8.68 6.32 26.69
C ARG A 101 7.61 6.54 25.61
N LEU A 102 7.86 6.10 24.38
CA LEU A 102 6.91 6.25 23.27
C LEU A 102 5.63 5.44 23.46
N LEU A 103 5.69 4.33 24.22
CA LEU A 103 4.52 3.52 24.56
C LEU A 103 3.79 4.03 25.82
N ASN A 104 4.36 5.03 26.49
CA ASN A 104 3.87 5.54 27.77
C ASN A 104 3.75 4.42 28.83
N VAL A 105 4.78 3.58 28.93
CA VAL A 105 4.89 2.51 29.94
C VAL A 105 6.20 2.62 30.73
N SER A 106 6.24 2.02 31.93
CA SER A 106 7.47 1.99 32.70
C SER A 106 8.54 1.11 32.01
N VAL A 107 9.82 1.43 32.20
CA VAL A 107 10.93 0.63 31.70
C VAL A 107 10.86 -0.81 32.25
N HIS A 108 10.36 -0.97 33.47
CA HIS A 108 10.13 -2.29 34.10
C HIS A 108 9.08 -3.09 33.31
N THR A 109 7.94 -2.47 32.96
CA THR A 109 6.89 -3.08 32.13
C THR A 109 7.44 -3.47 30.77
N ALA A 110 8.21 -2.58 30.13
CA ALA A 110 8.83 -2.88 28.83
C ALA A 110 9.83 -4.05 28.91
N ARG A 111 10.62 -4.16 29.99
CA ARG A 111 11.50 -5.29 30.21
C ARG A 111 10.75 -6.61 30.37
N THR A 112 9.64 -6.60 31.10
CA THR A 112 8.79 -7.78 31.28
C THR A 112 8.19 -8.23 29.94
N GLN A 113 7.67 -7.29 29.15
CA GLN A 113 7.17 -7.57 27.79
C GLN A 113 8.29 -8.08 26.87
N LEU A 114 9.47 -7.48 26.91
CA LEU A 114 10.64 -7.92 26.14
C LEU A 114 11.00 -9.36 26.50
N LYS A 115 11.13 -9.67 27.80
CA LYS A 115 11.46 -11.02 28.27
C LYS A 115 10.43 -12.06 27.82
N SER A 116 9.13 -11.73 27.92
CA SER A 116 8.04 -12.58 27.45
C SER A 116 8.12 -12.81 25.94
N THR A 117 8.37 -11.74 25.16
CA THR A 117 8.50 -11.82 23.70
C THR A 117 9.71 -12.66 23.30
N MET A 118 10.85 -12.46 23.97
CA MET A 118 12.07 -13.26 23.75
C MET A 118 11.82 -14.75 24.00
N ALA A 119 11.12 -15.08 25.07
CA ALA A 119 10.78 -16.48 25.37
C ALA A 119 9.89 -17.10 24.27
N LYS A 120 8.87 -16.37 23.79
CA LYS A 120 7.97 -16.82 22.72
C LYS A 120 8.69 -17.03 21.38
N LEU A 121 9.63 -16.16 21.04
CA LEU A 121 10.41 -16.23 19.80
C LEU A 121 11.71 -17.03 19.96
N LYS A 122 11.96 -17.62 21.12
CA LYS A 122 13.20 -18.38 21.45
C LYS A 122 14.47 -17.56 21.17
N ALA A 123 14.43 -16.26 21.46
CA ALA A 123 15.57 -15.35 21.30
C ALA A 123 16.32 -15.18 22.62
N ASN A 124 17.65 -15.23 22.58
CA ASN A 124 18.52 -15.12 23.76
C ASN A 124 19.00 -13.68 24.00
N SER A 125 18.74 -12.76 23.08
CA SER A 125 19.10 -11.34 23.19
C SER A 125 18.10 -10.45 22.44
N GLN A 126 18.05 -9.16 22.80
CA GLN A 126 17.24 -8.17 22.07
C GLN A 126 17.64 -8.09 20.59
N VAL A 127 18.94 -8.17 20.29
CA VAL A 127 19.46 -8.15 18.91
C VAL A 127 18.95 -9.34 18.12
N GLN A 128 19.01 -10.54 18.72
CA GLN A 128 18.48 -11.75 18.09
C GLN A 128 16.97 -11.69 17.90
N LEU A 129 16.24 -11.15 18.87
CA LEU A 129 14.79 -10.94 18.77
C LEU A 129 14.42 -10.02 17.58
N VAL A 130 15.11 -8.86 17.47
CA VAL A 130 14.91 -7.92 16.36
C VAL A 130 15.29 -8.57 15.03
N SER A 131 16.41 -9.29 14.96
CA SER A 131 16.84 -10.01 13.75
C SER A 131 15.82 -11.07 13.32
N HIS A 132 15.27 -11.85 14.26
CA HIS A 132 14.20 -12.81 13.96
C HIS A 132 12.95 -12.11 13.41
N ALA A 133 12.50 -11.03 14.07
CA ALA A 133 11.32 -10.29 13.68
C ALA A 133 11.48 -9.70 12.27
N MET A 134 12.62 -9.08 11.97
CA MET A 134 12.93 -8.51 10.67
C MET A 134 13.11 -9.57 9.59
N GLY A 135 13.85 -10.65 9.89
CA GLY A 135 14.09 -11.74 8.95
C GLY A 135 12.80 -12.46 8.55
N HIS A 136 11.92 -12.77 9.50
CA HIS A 136 10.62 -13.38 9.20
C HIS A 136 9.71 -12.44 8.39
N ALA A 137 9.71 -11.16 8.68
CA ALA A 137 8.96 -10.18 7.91
C ALA A 137 9.43 -10.12 6.44
N LEU A 138 10.75 -10.12 6.22
CA LEU A 138 11.33 -10.14 4.88
C LEU A 138 11.04 -11.45 4.14
N VAL A 139 11.12 -12.60 4.81
CA VAL A 139 10.76 -13.90 4.20
C VAL A 139 9.29 -13.95 3.82
N GLN A 140 8.39 -13.40 4.64
CA GLN A 140 6.98 -13.31 4.29
C GLN A 140 6.75 -12.35 3.12
N ALA A 141 7.47 -11.22 3.07
CA ALA A 141 7.44 -10.32 1.92
C ALA A 141 7.89 -11.02 0.64
N ALA A 142 8.95 -11.83 0.70
CA ALA A 142 9.45 -12.61 -0.43
C ALA A 142 8.51 -13.74 -0.88
N LYS A 143 7.63 -14.24 0.02
CA LYS A 143 6.60 -15.24 -0.30
C LYS A 143 5.34 -14.66 -0.92
N LEU A 144 5.19 -13.31 -0.91
CA LEU A 144 4.06 -12.68 -1.58
C LEU A 144 4.14 -12.97 -3.10
N PRO A 145 2.99 -13.21 -3.75
CA PRO A 145 2.95 -13.31 -5.19
C PRO A 145 3.61 -12.09 -5.80
N GLN A 146 4.57 -12.29 -6.69
CA GLN A 146 5.20 -11.16 -7.37
C GLN A 146 4.21 -10.55 -8.36
N LEU A 147 4.12 -9.22 -8.39
CA LEU A 147 3.48 -8.53 -9.49
C LEU A 147 4.32 -8.75 -10.75
N HIS A 148 3.71 -8.73 -11.90
CA HIS A 148 4.39 -8.94 -13.18
C HIS A 148 5.46 -7.87 -13.47
N THR A 149 5.47 -6.76 -12.74
CA THR A 149 6.53 -5.76 -12.76
C THR A 149 7.43 -5.89 -11.53
N GLN A 150 8.74 -5.71 -11.72
CA GLN A 150 9.73 -5.70 -10.63
C GLN A 150 10.19 -4.28 -10.27
N ARG A 151 9.56 -3.24 -10.82
CA ARG A 151 9.98 -1.84 -10.64
C ARG A 151 9.26 -1.22 -9.45
N GLU A 152 9.61 -1.66 -8.24
CA GLU A 152 9.20 -1.06 -6.98
C GLU A 152 10.34 -0.25 -6.40
N TYR A 153 10.07 1.01 -6.07
CA TYR A 153 11.03 1.97 -5.56
C TYR A 153 10.61 2.48 -4.20
N THR A 154 11.54 3.09 -3.47
CA THR A 154 11.29 3.66 -2.15
C THR A 154 11.97 5.01 -1.96
N LEU A 155 11.30 5.91 -1.25
CA LEU A 155 11.80 7.19 -0.79
C LEU A 155 11.73 7.26 0.73
N SER A 156 12.84 7.65 1.37
CA SER A 156 12.84 8.01 2.79
C SER A 156 12.34 9.42 2.96
N LEU A 157 11.21 9.59 3.64
CA LEU A 157 10.62 10.89 3.95
C LEU A 157 11.34 11.58 5.12
N PRO A 158 11.23 12.93 5.27
CA PRO A 158 11.90 13.67 6.35
C PRO A 158 11.55 13.19 7.77
N ASP A 159 10.33 12.66 7.96
CA ASP A 159 9.88 12.08 9.23
C ASP A 159 10.29 10.61 9.43
N ARG A 160 11.21 10.11 8.60
CA ARG A 160 11.75 8.74 8.60
C ARG A 160 10.74 7.66 8.21
N ARG A 161 9.59 8.02 7.64
CA ARG A 161 8.72 7.06 6.96
C ARG A 161 9.33 6.69 5.61
N VAL A 162 8.97 5.50 5.13
CA VAL A 162 9.26 5.07 3.76
C VAL A 162 7.99 5.23 2.94
N LEU A 163 8.08 5.89 1.81
CA LEU A 163 7.08 5.93 0.76
C LEU A 163 7.54 5.00 -0.37
N SER A 164 6.70 4.09 -0.82
CA SER A 164 6.99 3.27 -2.00
C SER A 164 6.11 3.65 -3.18
N TRP A 165 6.59 3.35 -4.39
CA TRP A 165 5.83 3.45 -5.63
C TRP A 165 6.25 2.37 -6.62
N TYR A 166 5.40 2.12 -7.59
CA TYR A 166 5.68 1.25 -8.72
C TYR A 166 5.74 2.06 -10.00
N GLU A 167 6.59 1.64 -10.95
CA GLU A 167 6.62 2.23 -12.27
C GLU A 167 6.27 1.20 -13.33
N TYR A 168 5.48 1.63 -14.32
CA TYR A 168 5.02 0.84 -15.44
C TYR A 168 5.22 1.63 -16.74
N GLY A 169 5.31 0.91 -17.85
CA GLY A 169 5.45 1.50 -19.17
C GLY A 169 6.89 1.88 -19.53
N ASP A 170 7.06 3.00 -20.22
CA ASP A 170 8.34 3.51 -20.69
C ASP A 170 9.05 4.31 -19.58
N PRO A 171 10.24 3.90 -19.11
CA PRO A 171 11.00 4.63 -18.09
C PRO A 171 11.33 6.08 -18.49
N ASP A 172 11.53 6.34 -19.79
CA ASP A 172 11.86 7.66 -20.34
C ASP A 172 10.63 8.40 -20.88
N GLY A 173 9.44 7.79 -20.71
CA GLY A 173 8.17 8.33 -21.20
C GLY A 173 7.62 9.49 -20.38
N ARG A 174 6.54 10.10 -20.87
CA ARG A 174 5.81 11.15 -20.16
C ARG A 174 5.32 10.66 -18.80
N PRO A 175 5.70 11.28 -17.67
CA PRO A 175 5.29 10.84 -16.35
C PRO A 175 3.79 11.11 -16.10
N VAL A 176 3.11 10.14 -15.51
CA VAL A 176 1.73 10.25 -15.02
C VAL A 176 1.67 9.64 -13.64
N LEU A 177 1.27 10.42 -12.65
CA LEU A 177 1.03 9.91 -11.30
C LEU A 177 -0.31 9.17 -11.24
N THR A 178 -0.38 8.10 -10.46
CA THR A 178 -1.66 7.46 -10.17
C THR A 178 -1.81 7.10 -8.70
N LEU A 179 -3.04 7.27 -8.22
CA LEU A 179 -3.51 6.84 -6.91
C LEU A 179 -4.74 5.95 -7.10
N ASP A 180 -4.71 4.80 -6.45
CA ASP A 180 -5.65 3.75 -6.73
C ASP A 180 -6.56 3.38 -5.58
N ASN A 181 -7.30 2.32 -5.81
CA ASN A 181 -8.42 1.77 -5.09
C ASN A 181 -8.33 1.84 -3.56
N LEU A 182 -9.47 2.03 -2.91
CA LEU A 182 -9.65 1.83 -1.47
C LEU A 182 -9.47 0.35 -1.12
N GLY A 183 -8.74 0.07 -0.05
CA GLY A 183 -8.53 -1.30 0.42
C GLY A 183 -7.53 -2.14 -0.40
N ALA A 184 -7.09 -1.64 -1.56
CA ALA A 184 -6.01 -2.23 -2.36
C ALA A 184 -5.26 -1.12 -3.08
N SER A 185 -4.27 -0.51 -2.43
CA SER A 185 -3.48 0.58 -3.02
C SER A 185 -2.46 0.09 -4.05
N LEU A 186 -2.68 -1.10 -4.61
CA LEU A 186 -1.76 -1.75 -5.55
C LEU A 186 -2.58 -2.44 -6.64
N PRO A 187 -3.17 -1.74 -7.62
CA PRO A 187 -3.69 -2.40 -8.81
C PRO A 187 -2.53 -2.92 -9.64
N ASP A 188 -2.78 -4.00 -10.35
CA ASP A 188 -1.79 -4.54 -11.27
C ASP A 188 -1.87 -3.81 -12.61
N HIS A 189 -1.21 -2.66 -12.69
CA HIS A 189 -1.09 -1.89 -13.93
C HIS A 189 -0.28 -2.61 -15.01
N SER A 190 0.35 -3.74 -14.72
CA SER A 190 1.00 -4.57 -15.75
C SER A 190 0.01 -5.08 -16.81
N TYR A 191 -1.30 -5.08 -16.49
CA TYR A 191 -2.35 -5.34 -17.48
C TYR A 191 -2.33 -4.33 -18.65
N PHE A 192 -1.82 -3.12 -18.42
CA PHE A 192 -1.73 -2.05 -19.40
C PHE A 192 -0.27 -1.76 -19.83
N GLU A 193 0.71 -2.54 -19.37
CA GLU A 193 2.16 -2.27 -19.53
C GLU A 193 2.57 -2.02 -20.97
N GLU A 194 2.13 -2.87 -21.91
CA GLU A 194 2.45 -2.76 -23.33
C GLU A 194 1.86 -1.47 -23.92
N TRP A 195 0.60 -1.17 -23.60
CA TRP A 195 -0.05 0.05 -24.07
C TRP A 195 0.63 1.32 -23.51
N TYR A 196 1.09 1.31 -22.25
CA TYR A 196 1.86 2.44 -21.72
C TYR A 196 3.15 2.67 -22.49
N ARG A 197 3.86 1.59 -22.84
CA ARG A 197 5.10 1.68 -23.66
C ARG A 197 4.81 2.21 -25.05
N GLU A 198 3.79 1.70 -25.72
CA GLU A 198 3.38 2.15 -27.04
C GLU A 198 3.02 3.66 -27.05
N LYS A 199 2.47 4.17 -25.95
CA LYS A 199 2.12 5.57 -25.79
C LYS A 199 3.23 6.45 -25.22
N GLY A 200 4.40 5.90 -24.94
CA GLY A 200 5.50 6.62 -24.31
C GLY A 200 5.13 7.19 -22.93
N LEU A 201 4.40 6.41 -22.12
CA LEU A 201 3.97 6.82 -20.78
C LEU A 201 4.79 6.14 -19.70
N ARG A 202 5.24 6.90 -18.71
CA ARG A 202 5.81 6.43 -17.45
C ARG A 202 4.76 6.57 -16.36
N MET A 203 4.07 5.47 -16.05
CA MET A 203 3.06 5.45 -14.99
C MET A 203 3.73 5.27 -13.63
N ILE A 204 3.53 6.22 -12.73
CA ILE A 204 4.11 6.24 -11.38
C ILE A 204 2.97 6.03 -10.38
N MET A 205 2.83 4.80 -9.91
CA MET A 205 1.78 4.40 -8.99
C MET A 205 2.23 4.54 -7.54
N ILE A 206 1.67 5.50 -6.83
CA ILE A 206 2.05 5.82 -5.46
C ILE A 206 1.34 4.86 -4.49
N VAL A 207 2.12 4.21 -3.62
CA VAL A 207 1.58 3.32 -2.59
C VAL A 207 1.31 4.12 -1.33
N ARG A 208 0.03 4.27 -0.97
CA ARG A 208 -0.37 5.04 0.21
C ARG A 208 0.18 4.46 1.51
N PRO A 209 0.38 5.31 2.55
CA PRO A 209 0.91 4.88 3.85
C PRO A 209 0.13 3.72 4.46
N GLY A 210 0.86 2.68 4.89
CA GLY A 210 0.29 1.47 5.49
C GLY A 210 -0.06 0.36 4.50
N TYR A 211 -0.02 0.63 3.20
CA TYR A 211 -0.12 -0.37 2.15
C TYR A 211 1.26 -0.81 1.66
N GLY A 212 1.35 -2.04 1.14
CA GLY A 212 2.60 -2.59 0.63
C GLY A 212 3.74 -2.40 1.64
N ILE A 213 4.83 -1.78 1.20
CA ILE A 213 5.97 -1.45 2.05
C ILE A 213 6.01 0.01 2.52
N SER A 214 5.04 0.85 2.10
CA SER A 214 4.94 2.23 2.62
C SER A 214 4.61 2.24 4.10
N THR A 215 5.38 3.00 4.89
CA THR A 215 5.25 3.02 6.34
C THR A 215 3.85 3.47 6.78
N TYR A 216 3.23 2.71 7.68
CA TYR A 216 1.94 3.08 8.26
C TYR A 216 2.01 4.41 9.02
N LYS A 217 1.00 5.26 8.83
CA LYS A 217 0.80 6.53 9.53
C LYS A 217 -0.52 6.48 10.30
N SER A 218 -0.46 6.58 11.63
CA SER A 218 -1.62 6.39 12.51
C SER A 218 -2.64 7.53 12.44
N ASP A 219 -2.18 8.72 12.13
CA ASP A 219 -2.93 9.97 12.02
C ASP A 219 -3.13 10.39 10.54
N LEU A 220 -3.06 9.42 9.62
CA LEU A 220 -3.23 9.67 8.20
C LEU A 220 -4.65 10.17 7.93
N GLU A 221 -4.79 11.40 7.50
CA GLU A 221 -5.99 11.97 6.89
C GLU A 221 -5.78 12.11 5.38
N PHE A 222 -6.85 12.28 4.60
CA PHE A 222 -6.70 12.45 3.14
C PHE A 222 -5.75 13.61 2.81
N ARG A 223 -5.92 14.74 3.49
CA ARG A 223 -5.06 15.94 3.31
C ARG A 223 -3.61 15.74 3.79
N SER A 224 -3.37 14.87 4.78
CA SER A 224 -2.04 14.70 5.37
C SER A 224 -1.08 13.87 4.50
N PHE A 225 -1.57 13.33 3.37
CA PHE A 225 -0.75 12.62 2.39
C PHE A 225 -0.20 13.55 1.29
N ALA A 226 -0.76 14.73 1.13
CA ALA A 226 -0.31 15.69 0.11
C ALA A 226 1.18 16.06 0.21
N PRO A 227 1.78 16.29 1.40
CA PRO A 227 3.22 16.49 1.53
C PRO A 227 4.08 15.31 1.06
N ASP A 228 3.58 14.06 1.21
CA ASP A 228 4.30 12.88 0.75
C ASP A 228 4.32 12.81 -0.79
N ILE A 229 3.20 13.19 -1.44
CA ILE A 229 3.13 13.32 -2.92
C ILE A 229 4.09 14.40 -3.40
N MET A 230 4.12 15.57 -2.74
CA MET A 230 5.07 16.65 -3.05
C MET A 230 6.53 16.19 -2.94
N ALA A 231 6.85 15.46 -1.87
CA ALA A 231 8.20 14.93 -1.66
C ALA A 231 8.60 13.95 -2.77
N LEU A 232 7.65 13.12 -3.24
CA LEU A 232 7.89 12.21 -4.36
C LEU A 232 8.10 12.98 -5.67
N CYS A 233 7.27 13.98 -5.98
CA CYS A 233 7.45 14.83 -7.15
C CYS A 233 8.82 15.50 -7.15
N GLY A 234 9.24 16.07 -6.02
CA GLY A 234 10.57 16.69 -5.88
C GLY A 234 11.71 15.68 -6.03
N HIS A 235 11.57 14.46 -5.47
CA HIS A 235 12.57 13.39 -5.60
C HIS A 235 12.75 12.90 -7.03
N LEU A 236 11.66 12.83 -7.78
CA LEU A 236 11.66 12.38 -9.17
C LEU A 236 11.82 13.54 -10.17
N GLU A 237 12.04 14.76 -9.68
CA GLU A 237 12.18 16.00 -10.48
C GLU A 237 11.01 16.22 -11.46
N LEU A 238 9.78 15.90 -11.01
CA LEU A 238 8.57 16.05 -11.81
C LEU A 238 8.03 17.47 -11.70
N ASP A 239 7.87 18.12 -12.84
CA ASP A 239 7.22 19.42 -12.95
C ASP A 239 5.75 19.23 -13.32
N ARG A 240 4.85 19.47 -12.37
CA ARG A 240 3.39 19.45 -12.51
C ARG A 240 2.87 18.23 -13.31
N PRO A 241 3.19 16.99 -12.90
CA PRO A 241 2.76 15.80 -13.64
C PRO A 241 1.24 15.65 -13.62
N PRO A 242 0.60 15.11 -14.69
CA PRO A 242 -0.80 14.70 -14.65
C PRO A 242 -1.06 13.70 -13.53
N MET A 243 -2.22 13.81 -12.86
CA MET A 243 -2.67 12.86 -11.85
C MET A 243 -3.92 12.12 -12.32
N ALA A 244 -3.85 10.80 -12.35
CA ALA A 244 -4.98 9.90 -12.59
C ALA A 244 -5.36 9.18 -11.30
N ALA A 245 -6.51 9.48 -10.72
CA ALA A 245 -6.95 8.88 -9.47
C ALA A 245 -8.17 7.98 -9.69
N TYR A 246 -8.06 6.74 -9.23
CA TYR A 246 -9.13 5.76 -9.31
C TYR A 246 -9.69 5.47 -7.91
N CYS A 247 -11.01 5.41 -7.81
CA CYS A 247 -11.72 4.94 -6.62
C CYS A 247 -11.30 5.70 -5.34
N GLY A 248 -10.71 4.99 -4.36
CA GLY A 248 -10.23 5.55 -3.10
C GLY A 248 -8.98 6.41 -3.21
N GLY A 249 -8.35 6.48 -4.37
CA GLY A 249 -7.28 7.44 -4.67
C GLY A 249 -7.78 8.87 -4.83
N GLY A 250 -9.04 9.04 -5.27
CA GLY A 250 -9.64 10.34 -5.54
C GLY A 250 -9.58 11.32 -4.38
N PRO A 251 -10.01 10.98 -3.16
CA PRO A 251 -9.91 11.86 -1.99
C PRO A 251 -8.51 12.40 -1.72
N TYR A 252 -7.48 11.56 -1.85
CA TYR A 252 -6.10 11.97 -1.64
C TYR A 252 -5.61 12.92 -2.73
N ALA A 253 -5.95 12.64 -4.00
CA ALA A 253 -5.60 13.48 -5.13
C ALA A 253 -6.29 14.85 -5.05
N LEU A 254 -7.59 14.88 -4.73
CA LEU A 254 -8.36 16.11 -4.56
C LEU A 254 -7.84 16.95 -3.39
N CYS A 255 -7.54 16.34 -2.24
CA CYS A 255 -6.95 17.04 -1.11
C CYS A 255 -5.57 17.62 -1.47
N ALA A 256 -4.74 16.88 -2.21
CA ALA A 256 -3.45 17.38 -2.66
C ALA A 256 -3.61 18.56 -3.63
N ALA A 257 -4.51 18.47 -4.60
CA ALA A 257 -4.81 19.52 -5.56
C ALA A 257 -5.35 20.81 -4.90
N ALA A 258 -6.22 20.66 -3.88
CA ALA A 258 -6.77 21.81 -3.16
C ALA A 258 -5.74 22.49 -2.24
N LEU A 259 -4.80 21.75 -1.65
CA LEU A 259 -3.75 22.28 -0.76
C LEU A 259 -2.56 22.86 -1.55
N TYR A 260 -2.28 22.31 -2.71
CA TYR A 260 -1.16 22.67 -3.57
C TYR A 260 -1.67 22.84 -5.02
N PRO A 261 -2.28 23.99 -5.38
CA PRO A 261 -2.92 24.18 -6.69
C PRO A 261 -2.00 23.99 -7.90
N ASP A 262 -0.68 24.11 -7.70
CA ASP A 262 0.32 23.95 -8.75
C ASP A 262 0.98 22.57 -8.78
N ILE A 263 0.52 21.62 -7.96
CA ILE A 263 1.15 20.28 -7.85
C ILE A 263 0.96 19.45 -9.14
N PHE A 264 -0.20 19.60 -9.81
CA PHE A 264 -0.54 18.86 -11.02
C PHE A 264 -0.86 19.83 -12.16
N ASP A 265 -0.63 19.44 -13.42
CA ASP A 265 -1.09 20.19 -14.57
C ASP A 265 -2.58 19.92 -14.86
N ARG A 266 -3.06 18.72 -14.54
CA ARG A 266 -4.45 18.26 -14.68
C ARG A 266 -4.75 17.10 -13.76
N LEU A 267 -6.03 16.90 -13.44
CA LEU A 267 -6.50 15.85 -12.55
C LEU A 267 -7.64 15.06 -13.20
N GLY A 268 -7.47 13.74 -13.29
CA GLY A 268 -8.51 12.79 -13.71
C GLY A 268 -9.03 11.98 -12.56
N LEU A 269 -10.34 11.87 -12.43
CA LEU A 269 -11.04 11.07 -11.42
C LEU A 269 -11.86 9.99 -12.10
N LEU A 270 -11.52 8.72 -11.88
CA LEU A 270 -12.24 7.57 -12.42
C LEU A 270 -12.94 6.82 -11.29
N ALA A 271 -14.27 6.72 -11.33
CA ALA A 271 -15.09 6.07 -10.30
C ALA A 271 -14.69 6.49 -8.88
N SER A 272 -14.37 7.78 -8.67
CA SER A 272 -13.84 8.32 -7.43
C SER A 272 -14.80 8.14 -6.26
N THR A 273 -14.25 7.92 -5.08
CA THR A 273 -14.97 8.11 -3.81
C THR A 273 -15.25 9.60 -3.61
N VAL A 274 -16.33 9.90 -2.92
CA VAL A 274 -16.86 11.26 -2.72
C VAL A 274 -16.86 11.63 -1.23
N PRO A 275 -16.97 12.91 -0.86
CA PRO A 275 -17.23 13.32 0.52
C PRO A 275 -18.51 12.69 1.08
N ILE A 276 -18.52 12.47 2.40
CA ILE A 276 -19.65 11.78 3.07
C ILE A 276 -20.98 12.52 2.90
N GLU A 277 -20.94 13.83 2.74
CA GLU A 277 -22.08 14.71 2.54
C GLU A 277 -22.85 14.39 1.25
N HIS A 278 -22.17 13.82 0.26
CA HIS A 278 -22.77 13.45 -1.02
C HIS A 278 -23.22 11.99 -1.10
N PHE A 279 -23.01 11.18 -0.05
CA PHE A 279 -23.41 9.77 -0.09
C PHE A 279 -24.93 9.61 -0.08
N GLU A 280 -25.47 9.05 -1.15
CA GLU A 280 -26.87 8.60 -1.24
C GLU A 280 -27.01 7.19 -0.63
N LEU A 281 -27.20 7.12 0.69
CA LEU A 281 -27.18 5.87 1.45
C LEU A 281 -28.24 4.85 0.96
N ASP A 282 -29.37 5.32 0.50
CA ASP A 282 -30.51 4.45 0.07
C ASP A 282 -30.21 3.72 -1.26
N LYS A 283 -29.24 4.22 -2.02
CA LYS A 283 -28.82 3.65 -3.31
C LYS A 283 -27.61 2.74 -3.23
N LEU A 284 -27.02 2.62 -2.03
CA LEU A 284 -25.87 1.76 -1.83
C LEU A 284 -26.25 0.28 -1.85
N ASP A 285 -25.28 -0.54 -2.23
CA ASP A 285 -25.34 -1.98 -2.01
C ASP A 285 -25.72 -2.30 -0.55
N PRO A 286 -26.64 -3.27 -0.30
CA PRO A 286 -27.11 -3.58 1.05
C PRO A 286 -26.00 -3.90 2.06
N LEU A 287 -24.91 -4.54 1.62
CA LEU A 287 -23.78 -4.87 2.46
C LEU A 287 -23.02 -3.59 2.87
N HIS A 288 -22.75 -2.69 1.93
CA HIS A 288 -22.13 -1.39 2.22
C HIS A 288 -23.01 -0.53 3.13
N ASN A 289 -24.30 -0.49 2.86
CA ASN A 289 -25.25 0.24 3.70
C ASN A 289 -25.28 -0.32 5.14
N MET A 290 -25.25 -1.63 5.29
CA MET A 290 -25.17 -2.29 6.61
C MET A 290 -23.88 -1.88 7.35
N PHE A 291 -22.72 -1.89 6.67
CA PHE A 291 -21.45 -1.48 7.27
C PHE A 291 -21.44 -0.01 7.69
N LEU A 292 -21.99 0.88 6.86
CA LEU A 292 -22.11 2.31 7.20
C LEU A 292 -23.04 2.55 8.37
N ARG A 293 -24.19 1.84 8.44
CA ARG A 293 -25.11 1.92 9.59
C ARG A 293 -24.46 1.39 10.87
N LEU A 294 -23.72 0.28 10.77
CA LEU A 294 -22.98 -0.28 11.91
C LEU A 294 -21.94 0.72 12.44
N PHE A 295 -21.17 1.35 11.53
CA PHE A 295 -20.22 2.39 11.90
C PHE A 295 -20.86 3.56 12.64
N ARG A 296 -21.96 4.10 12.10
CA ARG A 296 -22.68 5.23 12.71
C ARG A 296 -23.26 4.89 14.07
N ARG A 297 -23.67 3.63 14.27
CA ARG A 297 -24.27 3.17 15.54
C ARG A 297 -23.22 2.82 16.58
N ASP A 298 -22.17 2.12 16.22
CA ASP A 298 -21.09 1.70 17.10
C ASP A 298 -19.75 1.54 16.32
N PRO A 299 -18.91 2.60 16.30
CA PRO A 299 -17.61 2.54 15.64
C PRO A 299 -16.68 1.45 16.20
N ARG A 300 -16.81 1.06 17.49
CA ARG A 300 -15.97 0.03 18.12
C ARG A 300 -16.35 -1.35 17.60
N LEU A 301 -17.66 -1.60 17.51
CA LEU A 301 -18.18 -2.84 16.94
C LEU A 301 -17.83 -2.94 15.44
N PHE A 302 -17.92 -1.84 14.69
CA PHE A 302 -17.45 -1.78 13.30
C PHE A 302 -15.99 -2.20 13.16
N VAL A 303 -15.09 -1.67 14.00
CA VAL A 303 -13.67 -2.04 14.00
C VAL A 303 -13.47 -3.53 14.30
N LEU A 304 -14.22 -4.09 15.25
CA LEU A 304 -14.14 -5.51 15.59
C LEU A 304 -14.60 -6.39 14.43
N VAL A 305 -15.78 -6.11 13.87
CA VAL A 305 -16.36 -6.84 12.74
C VAL A 305 -15.46 -6.70 11.49
N GLY A 306 -14.97 -5.49 11.22
CA GLY A 306 -14.03 -5.23 10.13
C GLY A 306 -12.75 -6.06 10.25
N ARG A 307 -12.16 -6.14 11.43
CA ARG A 307 -10.96 -6.98 11.67
C ARG A 307 -11.20 -8.46 11.42
N LEU A 308 -12.37 -8.97 11.81
CA LEU A 308 -12.74 -10.36 11.58
C LEU A 308 -13.03 -10.61 10.10
N GLY A 309 -13.76 -9.70 9.44
CA GLY A 309 -14.05 -9.75 8.01
C GLY A 309 -12.80 -9.76 7.15
N ILE A 310 -11.86 -8.85 7.40
CA ILE A 310 -10.60 -8.77 6.65
C ILE A 310 -9.74 -10.02 6.81
N ARG A 311 -9.71 -10.63 8.01
CA ARG A 311 -9.05 -11.94 8.19
C ARG A 311 -9.70 -13.02 7.32
N GLY A 312 -11.01 -13.00 7.20
CA GLY A 312 -11.75 -13.89 6.29
C GLY A 312 -11.37 -13.68 4.83
N VAL A 313 -11.31 -12.41 4.41
CA VAL A 313 -10.88 -12.00 3.06
C VAL A 313 -9.45 -12.46 2.76
N GLN A 314 -8.51 -12.28 3.68
CA GLN A 314 -7.13 -12.73 3.50
C GLN A 314 -6.99 -14.26 3.38
N LYS A 315 -7.84 -15.02 4.11
CA LYS A 315 -7.81 -16.49 4.09
C LYS A 315 -8.49 -17.09 2.84
N ALA A 316 -9.55 -16.47 2.37
CA ALA A 316 -10.36 -16.97 1.24
C ALA A 316 -10.85 -15.81 0.35
N PRO A 317 -9.93 -15.10 -0.34
CA PRO A 317 -10.27 -13.94 -1.14
C PRO A 317 -11.26 -14.27 -2.28
N GLU A 318 -11.19 -15.46 -2.86
CA GLU A 318 -12.10 -15.90 -3.91
C GLU A 318 -13.55 -15.92 -3.41
N LYS A 319 -13.79 -16.41 -2.19
CA LYS A 319 -15.12 -16.42 -1.56
C LYS A 319 -15.61 -14.99 -1.29
N PHE A 320 -14.72 -14.10 -0.90
CA PHE A 320 -15.06 -12.71 -0.70
C PHE A 320 -15.48 -12.04 -2.01
N PHE A 321 -14.70 -12.20 -3.08
CA PHE A 321 -15.07 -11.63 -4.39
C PHE A 321 -16.34 -12.25 -4.95
N ALA A 322 -16.57 -13.54 -4.79
CA ALA A 322 -17.85 -14.19 -5.15
C ALA A 322 -19.05 -13.65 -4.35
N MET A 323 -18.84 -13.26 -3.10
CA MET A 323 -19.87 -12.65 -2.26
C MET A 323 -20.20 -11.22 -2.72
N ILE A 324 -19.20 -10.36 -2.91
CA ILE A 324 -19.44 -8.98 -3.34
C ILE A 324 -20.00 -8.91 -4.77
N ALA A 325 -19.61 -9.83 -5.65
CA ALA A 325 -20.11 -9.87 -7.03
C ALA A 325 -21.63 -9.94 -7.11
N LYS A 326 -22.31 -10.51 -6.11
CA LYS A 326 -23.77 -10.61 -6.09
C LYS A 326 -24.48 -9.25 -6.10
N GLY A 327 -23.84 -8.22 -5.51
CA GLY A 327 -24.38 -6.86 -5.44
C GLY A 327 -23.93 -5.93 -6.58
N LEU A 328 -23.05 -6.39 -7.47
CA LEU A 328 -22.46 -5.57 -8.54
C LEU A 328 -23.30 -5.60 -9.82
N CYS A 329 -23.05 -4.63 -10.71
CA CYS A 329 -23.63 -4.63 -12.07
C CYS A 329 -23.00 -5.73 -12.95
N ASP A 330 -23.60 -5.98 -14.11
CA ASP A 330 -23.17 -7.11 -14.96
C ASP A 330 -21.76 -6.92 -15.54
N GLN A 331 -21.36 -5.70 -15.87
CA GLN A 331 -19.97 -5.40 -16.29
C GLN A 331 -18.97 -5.73 -15.19
N ASP A 332 -19.23 -5.31 -13.96
CA ASP A 332 -18.36 -5.59 -12.81
C ASP A 332 -18.30 -7.10 -12.50
N LYS A 333 -19.43 -7.81 -12.62
CA LYS A 333 -19.46 -9.28 -12.52
C LYS A 333 -18.60 -9.94 -13.60
N ALA A 334 -18.66 -9.44 -14.85
CA ALA A 334 -17.86 -9.96 -15.95
C ALA A 334 -16.34 -9.78 -15.69
N VAL A 335 -15.94 -8.66 -15.12
CA VAL A 335 -14.53 -8.45 -14.69
C VAL A 335 -14.10 -9.47 -13.64
N LEU A 336 -14.91 -9.69 -12.60
CA LEU A 336 -14.58 -10.66 -11.55
C LEU A 336 -14.73 -12.12 -12.01
N ALA A 337 -15.51 -12.39 -13.06
CA ALA A 337 -15.61 -13.71 -13.67
C ALA A 337 -14.41 -14.05 -14.56
N ASN A 338 -13.62 -13.07 -14.98
CA ASN A 338 -12.38 -13.29 -15.72
C ASN A 338 -11.30 -13.81 -14.77
N PRO A 339 -10.77 -15.05 -14.94
CA PRO A 339 -9.84 -15.64 -13.99
C PRO A 339 -8.52 -14.86 -13.86
N ASP A 340 -8.00 -14.28 -14.96
CA ASP A 340 -6.76 -13.49 -14.93
C ASP A 340 -6.96 -12.20 -14.14
N LEU A 341 -8.03 -11.43 -14.40
CA LEU A 341 -8.33 -10.20 -13.67
C LEU A 341 -8.61 -10.45 -12.21
N LEU A 342 -9.34 -11.52 -11.89
CA LEU A 342 -9.59 -11.92 -10.50
C LEU A 342 -8.29 -12.27 -9.77
N GLN A 343 -7.42 -13.06 -10.40
CA GLN A 343 -6.13 -13.45 -9.82
C GLN A 343 -5.22 -12.25 -9.62
N ARG A 344 -5.17 -11.31 -10.56
CA ARG A 344 -4.46 -10.03 -10.43
C ARG A 344 -4.99 -9.22 -9.24
N THR A 345 -6.30 -9.06 -9.14
CA THR A 345 -6.94 -8.35 -8.02
C THR A 345 -6.62 -9.00 -6.67
N ILE A 346 -6.66 -10.32 -6.56
CA ILE A 346 -6.28 -11.06 -5.35
C ILE A 346 -4.81 -10.86 -5.00
N THR A 347 -3.94 -10.93 -5.98
CA THR A 347 -2.50 -10.72 -5.80
C THR A 347 -2.20 -9.32 -5.27
N CYS A 348 -2.80 -8.31 -5.88
CA CYS A 348 -2.68 -6.91 -5.44
C CYS A 348 -3.21 -6.70 -4.02
N MET A 349 -4.37 -7.26 -3.70
CA MET A 349 -4.93 -7.18 -2.36
C MET A 349 -4.01 -7.83 -1.31
N ARG A 350 -3.44 -9.00 -1.60
CA ARG A 350 -2.49 -9.67 -0.69
C ARG A 350 -1.23 -8.84 -0.46
N ARG A 351 -0.65 -8.26 -1.52
CA ARG A 351 0.51 -7.35 -1.40
C ARG A 351 0.16 -6.07 -0.67
N SER A 352 -0.97 -5.46 -0.99
CA SER A 352 -1.43 -4.23 -0.33
C SER A 352 -1.51 -4.40 1.18
N HIS A 353 -2.04 -5.52 1.65
CA HIS A 353 -2.21 -5.79 3.07
C HIS A 353 -1.02 -6.53 3.72
N PHE A 354 0.16 -6.41 3.15
CA PHE A 354 1.37 -7.02 3.69
C PHE A 354 1.63 -6.63 5.14
N GLN A 355 1.41 -5.37 5.52
CA GLN A 355 1.56 -4.87 6.89
C GLN A 355 0.33 -5.17 7.78
N GLY A 356 -0.67 -5.86 7.27
CA GLY A 356 -1.93 -6.12 7.95
C GLY A 356 -3.08 -5.24 7.43
N ALA A 357 -4.27 -5.55 7.88
CA ALA A 357 -5.51 -4.96 7.35
C ALA A 357 -5.98 -3.70 8.09
N ARG A 358 -5.20 -3.20 9.05
CA ARG A 358 -5.59 -2.04 9.87
C ARG A 358 -5.85 -0.81 9.01
N ILE A 359 -4.98 -0.56 8.02
CA ILE A 359 -5.09 0.63 7.16
C ILE A 359 -6.43 0.68 6.42
N MET A 360 -6.94 -0.45 5.95
CA MET A 360 -8.23 -0.49 5.27
C MET A 360 -9.37 -0.06 6.21
N ILE A 361 -9.35 -0.52 7.47
CA ILE A 361 -10.33 -0.08 8.48
C ILE A 361 -10.20 1.41 8.73
N ASP A 362 -8.98 1.91 8.89
CA ASP A 362 -8.71 3.32 9.16
C ASP A 362 -9.14 4.22 7.98
N GLU A 363 -9.00 3.76 6.72
CA GLU A 363 -9.51 4.47 5.55
C GLU A 363 -11.04 4.51 5.51
N TYR A 364 -11.72 3.39 5.81
CA TYR A 364 -13.19 3.37 5.93
C TYR A 364 -13.69 4.32 7.03
N LEU A 365 -12.97 4.41 8.16
CA LEU A 365 -13.29 5.37 9.22
C LEU A 365 -13.14 6.81 8.74
N ARG A 366 -12.08 7.13 7.99
CA ARG A 366 -11.84 8.49 7.44
C ARG A 366 -12.89 8.91 6.44
N MET A 367 -13.38 7.99 5.63
CA MET A 367 -14.45 8.27 4.67
C MET A 367 -15.75 8.75 5.35
N GLN A 368 -15.91 8.50 6.65
CA GLN A 368 -17.07 8.92 7.43
C GLN A 368 -16.93 10.34 8.00
N HIS A 369 -15.84 11.02 7.72
CA HIS A 369 -15.58 12.38 8.18
C HIS A 369 -15.37 13.33 6.99
N PRO A 370 -15.72 14.62 7.15
CA PRO A 370 -15.41 15.64 6.15
C PRO A 370 -13.92 15.69 5.83
N TRP A 371 -13.58 15.95 4.58
CA TRP A 371 -12.18 15.95 4.14
C TRP A 371 -11.39 17.18 4.62
N GLN A 372 -12.10 18.20 5.13
CA GLN A 372 -11.54 19.44 5.69
C GLN A 372 -10.62 20.19 4.71
N VAL A 373 -10.99 20.23 3.45
CA VAL A 373 -10.35 20.98 2.38
C VAL A 373 -11.39 21.74 1.60
N ASP A 374 -11.00 22.86 1.04
CA ASP A 374 -11.82 23.70 0.17
C ASP A 374 -11.55 23.31 -1.29
N LEU A 375 -12.44 22.53 -1.90
CA LEU A 375 -12.29 22.05 -3.26
C LEU A 375 -12.39 23.19 -4.30
N SER A 376 -12.97 24.33 -3.95
CA SER A 376 -13.02 25.50 -4.84
C SER A 376 -11.64 26.09 -5.16
N LYS A 377 -10.61 25.73 -4.38
CA LYS A 377 -9.22 26.14 -4.62
C LYS A 377 -8.50 25.33 -5.71
N ILE A 378 -9.14 24.32 -6.24
CA ILE A 378 -8.58 23.53 -7.34
C ILE A 378 -8.65 24.40 -8.62
N THR A 379 -7.49 24.73 -9.18
CA THR A 379 -7.37 25.64 -10.33
C THR A 379 -7.02 24.93 -11.63
N MET A 380 -6.43 23.71 -11.54
CA MET A 380 -6.11 22.91 -12.72
C MET A 380 -7.37 22.31 -13.36
N PRO A 381 -7.34 21.98 -14.66
CA PRO A 381 -8.42 21.24 -15.31
C PRO A 381 -8.71 19.91 -14.62
N VAL A 382 -9.98 19.63 -14.34
CA VAL A 382 -10.43 18.38 -13.72
C VAL A 382 -11.38 17.65 -14.67
N MET A 383 -11.14 16.34 -14.83
CA MET A 383 -12.02 15.41 -15.53
C MET A 383 -12.53 14.37 -14.53
N GLN A 384 -13.85 14.14 -14.51
CA GLN A 384 -14.45 13.12 -13.66
C GLN A 384 -15.33 12.19 -14.48
N TRP A 385 -14.97 10.89 -14.50
CA TRP A 385 -15.74 9.82 -15.13
C TRP A 385 -16.34 8.89 -14.10
N HIS A 386 -17.60 8.50 -14.29
CA HIS A 386 -18.31 7.62 -13.36
C HIS A 386 -19.26 6.65 -14.06
N GLY A 387 -19.33 5.42 -13.57
CA GLY A 387 -20.28 4.43 -14.05
C GLY A 387 -21.67 4.67 -13.45
N GLU A 388 -22.73 4.66 -14.28
CA GLU A 388 -24.11 4.88 -13.80
C GLU A 388 -24.64 3.74 -12.93
N ASP A 389 -24.05 2.54 -13.13
CA ASP A 389 -24.42 1.33 -12.40
C ASP A 389 -23.47 1.00 -11.25
N ASP A 390 -22.63 1.98 -10.80
CA ASP A 390 -21.81 1.81 -9.59
C ASP A 390 -22.71 1.69 -8.35
N ARG A 391 -22.68 0.51 -7.71
CA ARG A 391 -23.49 0.18 -6.52
C ARG A 391 -22.80 0.56 -5.21
N ILE A 392 -21.57 1.09 -5.28
CA ILE A 392 -20.80 1.50 -4.11
C ILE A 392 -20.84 3.03 -3.95
N ILE A 393 -20.64 3.75 -5.05
CA ILE A 393 -20.82 5.21 -5.11
C ILE A 393 -21.83 5.49 -6.22
N SER A 394 -23.02 5.95 -5.84
CA SER A 394 -24.05 6.23 -6.81
C SER A 394 -23.69 7.36 -7.76
N ILE A 395 -24.29 7.36 -8.95
CA ILE A 395 -24.11 8.44 -9.92
C ILE A 395 -24.54 9.81 -9.34
N GLY A 396 -25.57 9.84 -8.48
CA GLY A 396 -25.99 11.05 -7.77
C GLY A 396 -24.91 11.57 -6.81
N SER A 397 -24.27 10.66 -6.06
CA SER A 397 -23.13 10.99 -5.21
C SER A 397 -21.95 11.56 -6.02
N ALA A 398 -21.65 10.94 -7.17
CA ALA A 398 -20.58 11.42 -8.04
C ALA A 398 -20.88 12.80 -8.63
N ARG A 399 -22.13 13.08 -9.01
CA ARG A 399 -22.58 14.42 -9.46
C ARG A 399 -22.52 15.45 -8.34
N GLY A 400 -22.79 15.05 -7.08
CA GLY A 400 -22.62 15.90 -5.91
C GLY A 400 -21.20 16.42 -5.80
N LEU A 401 -20.19 15.54 -5.90
CA LEU A 401 -18.78 15.94 -5.94
C LEU A 401 -18.48 16.85 -7.15
N ALA A 402 -18.97 16.49 -8.34
CA ALA A 402 -18.75 17.28 -9.55
C ALA A 402 -19.22 18.73 -9.40
N ASN A 403 -20.34 18.97 -8.71
CA ASN A 403 -20.87 20.31 -8.48
C ASN A 403 -19.99 21.18 -7.57
N GLU A 404 -19.09 20.59 -6.78
CA GLU A 404 -18.13 21.33 -5.95
C GLU A 404 -16.81 21.66 -6.68
N LEU A 405 -16.56 21.00 -7.83
CA LEU A 405 -15.29 21.13 -8.54
C LEU A 405 -15.39 22.21 -9.63
N PRO A 406 -14.56 23.27 -9.58
CA PRO A 406 -14.58 24.32 -10.57
C PRO A 406 -14.28 23.78 -11.98
N GLY A 407 -15.17 24.07 -12.94
CA GLY A 407 -14.93 23.75 -14.35
C GLY A 407 -14.74 22.27 -14.67
N VAL A 408 -15.20 21.35 -13.80
CA VAL A 408 -15.03 19.92 -14.01
C VAL A 408 -15.71 19.43 -15.30
N ARG A 409 -15.01 18.62 -16.09
CA ARG A 409 -15.59 17.87 -17.20
C ARG A 409 -16.13 16.53 -16.67
N PHE A 410 -17.43 16.50 -16.38
CA PHE A 410 -18.09 15.30 -15.86
C PHE A 410 -18.68 14.47 -17.01
N ARG A 411 -18.38 13.14 -17.01
CA ARG A 411 -19.02 12.16 -17.92
C ARG A 411 -19.50 10.96 -17.14
N SER A 412 -20.69 10.49 -17.48
CA SER A 412 -21.25 9.24 -16.94
C SER A 412 -21.42 8.20 -18.04
N PHE A 413 -21.31 6.93 -17.65
CA PHE A 413 -21.32 5.80 -18.58
C PHE A 413 -22.37 4.77 -18.16
N PRO A 414 -23.45 4.60 -18.93
CA PRO A 414 -24.48 3.58 -18.66
C PRO A 414 -23.89 2.18 -18.81
N GLY A 415 -24.35 1.25 -18.00
CA GLY A 415 -23.91 -0.15 -18.02
C GLY A 415 -22.57 -0.41 -17.34
N LEU A 416 -21.84 0.63 -16.94
CA LEU A 416 -20.56 0.51 -16.23
C LEU A 416 -20.72 0.73 -14.73
N GLY A 417 -19.94 -0.02 -13.96
CA GLY A 417 -19.91 0.07 -12.50
C GLY A 417 -18.52 0.45 -11.97
N ARG A 418 -18.21 -0.10 -10.80
CA ARG A 418 -16.99 0.21 -10.05
C ARG A 418 -15.71 -0.21 -10.77
N PHE A 419 -15.73 -1.35 -11.46
CA PHE A 419 -14.56 -1.89 -12.16
C PHE A 419 -14.42 -1.36 -13.59
N MET A 420 -15.00 -0.19 -13.89
CA MET A 420 -14.86 0.48 -15.18
C MET A 420 -13.40 0.82 -15.55
N VAL A 421 -12.48 0.75 -14.61
CA VAL A 421 -11.05 0.93 -14.86
C VAL A 421 -10.53 -0.04 -15.94
N TYR A 422 -10.99 -1.27 -15.96
CA TYR A 422 -10.50 -2.25 -16.95
C TYR A 422 -10.91 -1.91 -18.39
N PRO A 423 -12.20 -1.64 -18.71
CA PRO A 423 -12.59 -1.27 -20.06
C PRO A 423 -12.24 0.17 -20.45
N MET A 424 -12.18 1.12 -19.49
CA MET A 424 -12.14 2.55 -19.79
C MET A 424 -10.78 3.22 -19.55
N TRP A 425 -9.81 2.56 -18.91
CA TRP A 425 -8.57 3.20 -18.47
C TRP A 425 -7.77 3.82 -19.61
N LYS A 426 -7.68 3.13 -20.74
CA LYS A 426 -6.94 3.62 -21.92
C LYS A 426 -7.55 4.90 -22.49
N GLU A 427 -8.88 4.90 -22.67
CA GLU A 427 -9.63 6.07 -23.17
C GLU A 427 -9.57 7.21 -22.15
N PHE A 428 -9.77 6.90 -20.88
CA PHE A 428 -9.69 7.87 -19.78
C PHE A 428 -8.33 8.57 -19.73
N LEU A 429 -7.23 7.84 -19.80
CA LEU A 429 -5.88 8.43 -19.80
C LEU A 429 -5.62 9.25 -21.08
N THR A 430 -6.08 8.77 -22.23
CA THR A 430 -5.93 9.54 -23.49
C THR A 430 -6.64 10.89 -23.38
N GLU A 431 -7.91 10.91 -22.96
CA GLU A 431 -8.66 12.16 -22.79
C GLU A 431 -8.07 13.04 -21.67
N LEU A 432 -7.62 12.44 -20.56
CA LEU A 432 -6.95 13.18 -19.49
C LEU A 432 -5.70 13.92 -20.01
N LEU A 433 -4.86 13.25 -20.80
CA LEU A 433 -3.61 13.81 -21.27
C LEU A 433 -3.80 14.90 -22.35
N GLU A 434 -4.99 14.96 -22.97
CA GLU A 434 -5.43 15.98 -23.93
C GLU A 434 -6.28 17.08 -23.27
N LEU A 435 -6.63 16.95 -21.99
CA LEU A 435 -7.46 17.90 -21.26
C LEU A 435 -6.78 19.29 -21.21
N ALA A 436 -7.46 20.32 -21.69
CA ALA A 436 -7.02 21.71 -21.71
C ALA A 436 -7.72 22.53 -20.63
#